data_0c8d52394ae2308786b1ddb93009ab07
#
_entry.id   0c8d52394ae2308786b1ddb93009ab07
#
_cell.length_a   1.000
_cell.length_b   1.000
_cell.length_c   1.000
_cell.angle_alpha   90.00
_cell.angle_beta   90.00
_cell.angle_gamma   90.00
#
_symmetry.space_group_name_H-M   'P 1'
#
loop_
_entity.id
_entity.type
_entity.pdbx_description
1 polymer ?
#
loop_
_entity_poly.entity_id
_entity_poly.type
_entity_poly.pdbx_seq_one_letter_code
_entity_poly.pdbx_strand_id
1 'polypeptide(L)'
;MIDLTAEVRRRRTFAIISHPDAGKTTLTEKLLLFGGAIQMAGAVKGRKAARHATSDWMRLEQQRGISVTSSVMQFPYGQCVVNLLDTPGHEDFSEDTYRTLTAVDSALMVIDCAKGVEERTIKLMEVCRLRDTPIMTFINKLDREGRAPIDLLDEIERVLAIRTAPVTWPIGMGRALRGIYHLLEDRLYVYAAGEAGRVGENRVIEGLASEAAERFLGADAAAVREEIELVRGATAEFDPAAYRAGGQTPVFFGSAINNFGVEELLAAFTRFAPGPQPRSARERQVEPLESALSGFVFKIQANMDPGHRDRIAFLRLCSGRYSRGMRLYHVRLGKEVRIADALTFMASEREHAEEAFAGDIIGLHNHGTINIGDTFTEGERLAFTGIPNFAPEIFRRAVLKDPLKMKALQKGLAQLCEEGATQLFKPLRNNDLILGAVGQLQFEVVAFRLQDEYGVNCVFEPVNVYTARWVGSDDARKLEEFRARAHEHLALDHSGAPVYLAPSRVNLELTLERWPGITFRETREHAI
;
A
#
# COMPACT_ATOMS: atom_id res chain seq x y z
N MET A 1 6.02 16.23 -30.53
CA MET A 1 4.84 15.51 -29.98
C MET A 1 5.38 14.50 -28.99
N ILE A 2 4.86 14.48 -27.77
CA ILE A 2 5.27 13.48 -26.77
C ILE A 2 4.69 12.13 -27.20
N ASP A 3 5.51 11.10 -27.23
CA ASP A 3 5.07 9.74 -27.51
C ASP A 3 4.41 9.15 -26.26
N LEU A 4 3.07 9.09 -26.23
CA LEU A 4 2.28 8.54 -25.15
C LEU A 4 2.70 7.10 -24.83
N THR A 5 2.97 6.29 -25.86
CA THR A 5 3.37 4.89 -25.67
C THR A 5 4.72 4.77 -24.96
N ALA A 6 5.70 5.59 -25.35
CA ALA A 6 7.00 5.62 -24.69
C ALA A 6 6.89 6.06 -23.24
N GLU A 7 6.11 7.11 -22.97
CA GLU A 7 5.92 7.63 -21.63
C GLU A 7 5.19 6.63 -20.71
N VAL A 8 4.11 6.00 -21.16
CA VAL A 8 3.39 4.96 -20.37
C VAL A 8 4.31 3.77 -20.08
N ARG A 9 5.09 3.29 -21.05
CA ARG A 9 6.00 2.15 -20.89
C ARG A 9 7.12 2.40 -19.85
N ARG A 10 7.46 3.65 -19.60
CA ARG A 10 8.49 4.02 -18.60
C ARG A 10 7.98 3.92 -17.16
N ARG A 11 6.66 3.88 -16.92
CA ARG A 11 6.11 3.87 -15.56
C ARG A 11 6.24 2.52 -14.89
N ARG A 12 6.65 2.55 -13.62
CA ARG A 12 6.68 1.40 -12.72
C ARG A 12 6.03 1.82 -11.41
N THR A 13 4.85 1.28 -11.14
CA THR A 13 4.06 1.66 -9.95
C THR A 13 3.89 0.46 -9.06
N PHE A 14 4.46 0.52 -7.87
CA PHE A 14 4.43 -0.59 -6.93
C PHE A 14 4.26 -0.17 -5.49
N ALA A 15 3.72 -1.09 -4.68
CA ALA A 15 3.62 -0.95 -3.24
C ALA A 15 4.67 -1.84 -2.55
N ILE A 16 5.24 -1.33 -1.45
CA ILE A 16 6.03 -2.16 -0.54
C ILE A 16 5.10 -2.68 0.54
N ILE A 17 5.07 -4.00 0.69
CA ILE A 17 4.24 -4.71 1.66
C ILE A 17 5.12 -5.59 2.55
N SER A 18 4.77 -5.69 3.83
CA SER A 18 5.50 -6.53 4.79
C SER A 18 4.72 -6.75 6.07
N HIS A 19 5.17 -7.72 6.85
CA HIS A 19 4.88 -7.75 8.29
C HIS A 19 5.55 -6.56 9.01
N PRO A 20 5.00 -6.05 10.14
CA PRO A 20 5.68 -5.07 10.98
C PRO A 20 7.12 -5.48 11.32
N ASP A 21 8.02 -4.52 11.38
CA ASP A 21 9.44 -4.71 11.69
C ASP A 21 10.28 -5.52 10.67
N ALA A 22 9.74 -5.94 9.54
CA ALA A 22 10.54 -6.61 8.49
C ALA A 22 11.59 -5.68 7.83
N GLY A 23 11.52 -4.37 8.11
CA GLY A 23 12.47 -3.37 7.61
C GLY A 23 11.98 -2.61 6.38
N LYS A 24 10.66 -2.57 6.18
CA LYS A 24 9.99 -1.88 5.05
C LYS A 24 10.43 -0.42 4.94
N THR A 25 10.24 0.39 5.98
CA THR A 25 10.59 1.81 5.99
C THR A 25 12.08 2.05 5.70
N THR A 26 12.95 1.19 6.24
CA THR A 26 14.39 1.24 5.93
C THR A 26 14.63 0.97 4.45
N LEU A 27 13.97 -0.05 3.86
CA LEU A 27 14.11 -0.37 2.45
C LEU A 27 13.57 0.75 1.57
N THR A 28 12.43 1.33 1.91
CA THR A 28 11.86 2.51 1.22
C THR A 28 12.86 3.65 1.13
N GLU A 29 13.49 4.03 2.24
CA GLU A 29 14.50 5.09 2.25
C GLU A 29 15.73 4.74 1.41
N LYS A 30 16.14 3.47 1.41
CA LYS A 30 17.26 3.03 0.59
C LYS A 30 16.94 3.05 -0.91
N LEU A 31 15.74 2.64 -1.30
CA LEU A 31 15.29 2.76 -2.70
C LEU A 31 15.27 4.22 -3.16
N LEU A 32 14.81 5.16 -2.31
CA LEU A 32 14.87 6.60 -2.60
C LEU A 32 16.31 7.12 -2.69
N LEU A 33 17.22 6.62 -1.85
CA LEU A 33 18.63 6.97 -1.87
C LEU A 33 19.30 6.52 -3.18
N PHE A 34 19.11 5.27 -3.59
CA PHE A 34 19.63 4.74 -4.84
C PHE A 34 18.95 5.35 -6.07
N GLY A 35 17.68 5.73 -5.95
CA GLY A 35 16.96 6.52 -6.95
C GLY A 35 17.40 7.98 -7.04
N GLY A 36 18.31 8.43 -6.19
CA GLY A 36 18.78 9.82 -6.15
C GLY A 36 17.74 10.83 -5.64
N ALA A 37 16.60 10.37 -5.14
CA ALA A 37 15.52 11.22 -4.63
C ALA A 37 15.85 11.84 -3.26
N ILE A 38 16.75 11.22 -2.49
CA ILE A 38 17.28 11.75 -1.24
C ILE A 38 18.80 11.61 -1.21
N GLN A 39 19.49 12.56 -0.56
CA GLN A 39 20.97 12.56 -0.51
C GLN A 39 21.54 11.68 0.61
N MET A 40 20.76 11.42 1.65
CA MET A 40 21.16 10.60 2.80
C MET A 40 19.94 9.97 3.44
N ALA A 41 19.95 8.64 3.60
CA ALA A 41 18.91 7.93 4.32
C ALA A 41 19.00 8.23 5.83
N GLY A 42 17.85 8.38 6.49
CA GLY A 42 17.77 8.49 7.93
C GLY A 42 18.14 7.17 8.60
N ALA A 43 18.79 7.23 9.76
CA ALA A 43 19.01 6.04 10.56
C ALA A 43 17.72 5.72 11.33
N VAL A 44 16.98 4.72 10.90
CA VAL A 44 15.74 4.25 11.58
C VAL A 44 16.03 3.62 12.96
N LYS A 45 17.29 3.57 13.39
CA LYS A 45 17.68 3.03 14.69
C LYS A 45 17.66 4.05 15.80
N GLY A 46 16.75 3.83 16.74
CA GLY A 46 16.88 4.24 18.13
C GLY A 46 16.15 5.53 18.53
N ARG A 47 15.60 5.51 19.71
CA ARG A 47 14.88 6.60 20.43
C ARG A 47 15.61 7.97 20.52
N LYS A 48 16.72 8.17 19.81
CA LYS A 48 17.54 9.39 19.83
C LYS A 48 17.99 9.90 18.46
N ALA A 49 17.47 9.37 17.35
CA ALA A 49 17.82 9.90 16.03
C ALA A 49 17.04 11.21 15.78
N ALA A 50 17.76 12.30 15.53
CA ALA A 50 17.19 13.61 15.23
C ALA A 50 16.54 13.70 13.83
N ARG A 51 16.50 12.61 13.05
CA ARG A 51 15.89 12.49 11.73
C ARG A 51 14.93 11.31 11.70
N HIS A 52 13.71 11.57 11.30
CA HIS A 52 12.67 10.57 11.05
C HIS A 52 12.70 10.12 9.58
N ALA A 53 12.09 8.97 9.29
CA ALA A 53 11.95 8.47 7.94
C ALA A 53 11.17 9.46 7.05
N THR A 54 11.57 9.57 5.78
CA THR A 54 10.90 10.47 4.82
C THR A 54 9.43 10.08 4.60
N SER A 55 9.09 8.80 4.77
CA SER A 55 7.74 8.27 4.68
C SER A 55 6.86 8.58 5.91
N ASP A 56 7.46 8.81 7.09
CA ASP A 56 6.75 9.01 8.36
C ASP A 56 6.62 10.51 8.66
N TRP A 57 5.60 11.15 8.14
CA TRP A 57 5.40 12.59 8.22
C TRP A 57 4.50 13.04 9.39
N MET A 58 3.63 12.15 9.92
CA MET A 58 2.77 12.46 11.06
C MET A 58 3.55 12.46 12.38
N ARG A 59 3.24 13.40 13.28
CA ARG A 59 3.84 13.44 14.62
C ARG A 59 3.67 12.13 15.40
N LEU A 60 2.53 11.47 15.22
CA LEU A 60 2.24 10.19 15.86
C LEU A 60 3.13 9.07 15.33
N GLU A 61 3.34 9.02 14.00
CA GLU A 61 4.26 8.07 13.35
C GLU A 61 5.68 8.24 13.88
N GLN A 62 6.15 9.48 13.93
CA GLN A 62 7.47 9.85 14.44
C GLN A 62 7.65 9.50 15.91
N GLN A 63 6.64 9.72 16.76
CA GLN A 63 6.70 9.42 18.19
C GLN A 63 6.67 7.93 18.49
N ARG A 64 5.92 7.15 17.72
CA ARG A 64 5.73 5.70 17.93
C ARG A 64 6.66 4.84 17.08
N GLY A 65 7.24 5.40 16.00
CA GLY A 65 8.09 4.67 15.05
C GLY A 65 7.33 3.64 14.23
N ILE A 66 6.05 3.91 13.95
CA ILE A 66 5.18 3.05 13.12
C ILE A 66 4.53 3.90 12.03
N SER A 67 4.49 3.39 10.80
CA SER A 67 3.75 4.02 9.72
C SER A 67 2.26 3.73 9.87
N VAL A 68 1.45 4.78 9.86
CA VAL A 68 -0.01 4.75 10.05
C VAL A 68 -0.74 4.87 8.72
N THR A 69 -0.15 5.62 7.78
CA THR A 69 -0.74 5.90 6.46
C THR A 69 0.23 5.53 5.35
N SER A 70 -0.31 5.16 4.18
CA SER A 70 0.52 4.97 2.98
C SER A 70 1.08 6.29 2.48
N SER A 71 2.33 6.30 2.05
CA SER A 71 2.99 7.44 1.42
C SER A 71 3.22 7.16 -0.06
N VAL A 72 3.08 8.17 -0.90
CA VAL A 72 3.35 8.10 -2.34
C VAL A 72 4.61 8.90 -2.64
N MET A 73 5.54 8.28 -3.36
CA MET A 73 6.82 8.91 -3.74
C MET A 73 7.13 8.58 -5.19
N GLN A 74 7.55 9.58 -5.94
CA GLN A 74 7.92 9.43 -7.34
C GLN A 74 9.38 9.82 -7.54
N PHE A 75 10.12 9.07 -8.36
CA PHE A 75 11.49 9.39 -8.72
C PHE A 75 11.90 8.73 -10.04
N PRO A 76 12.84 9.34 -10.80
CA PRO A 76 13.42 8.69 -11.96
C PRO A 76 14.47 7.66 -11.55
N TYR A 77 14.54 6.53 -12.25
CA TYR A 77 15.63 5.56 -12.15
C TYR A 77 15.90 4.92 -13.50
N GLY A 78 17.13 5.08 -14.01
CA GLY A 78 17.47 4.68 -15.36
C GLY A 78 16.55 5.36 -16.39
N GLN A 79 15.87 4.55 -17.20
CA GLN A 79 14.89 5.04 -18.17
C GLN A 79 13.45 5.04 -17.64
N CYS A 80 13.24 4.60 -16.40
CA CYS A 80 11.93 4.49 -15.81
C CYS A 80 11.58 5.70 -14.93
N VAL A 81 10.27 5.91 -14.75
CA VAL A 81 9.70 6.75 -13.70
C VAL A 81 9.05 5.79 -12.71
N VAL A 82 9.54 5.81 -11.50
CA VAL A 82 9.10 4.92 -10.42
C VAL A 82 8.10 5.66 -9.54
N ASN A 83 6.92 5.06 -9.35
CA ASN A 83 5.93 5.46 -8.37
C ASN A 83 5.94 4.42 -7.24
N LEU A 84 6.50 4.78 -6.11
CA LEU A 84 6.65 3.95 -4.93
C LEU A 84 5.56 4.30 -3.92
N LEU A 85 4.81 3.31 -3.47
CA LEU A 85 3.81 3.44 -2.42
C LEU A 85 4.28 2.65 -1.20
N ASP A 86 4.65 3.37 -0.14
CA ASP A 86 4.98 2.76 1.14
C ASP A 86 3.71 2.55 1.95
N THR A 87 3.39 1.30 2.31
CA THR A 87 2.13 0.96 3.00
C THR A 87 2.34 0.82 4.52
N PRO A 88 1.30 1.00 5.36
CA PRO A 88 1.40 0.69 6.78
C PRO A 88 1.73 -0.79 7.01
N GLY A 89 2.68 -1.08 7.90
CA GLY A 89 2.99 -2.46 8.28
C GLY A 89 1.99 -3.07 9.26
N HIS A 90 1.38 -2.25 10.14
CA HIS A 90 0.49 -2.71 11.20
C HIS A 90 -0.88 -3.14 10.66
N GLU A 91 -1.42 -4.25 11.20
CA GLU A 91 -2.69 -4.84 10.72
C GLU A 91 -3.90 -3.91 10.93
N ASP A 92 -3.90 -3.08 11.94
CA ASP A 92 -4.97 -2.10 12.20
C ASP A 92 -5.19 -1.14 11.01
N PHE A 93 -4.19 -0.97 10.13
CA PHE A 93 -4.27 -0.10 8.95
C PHE A 93 -4.37 -0.90 7.64
N SER A 94 -4.88 -2.13 7.70
CA SER A 94 -5.00 -3.02 6.52
C SER A 94 -5.87 -2.45 5.41
N GLU A 95 -6.94 -1.72 5.73
CA GLU A 95 -7.79 -1.09 4.69
C GLU A 95 -7.02 -0.11 3.81
N ASP A 96 -6.13 0.72 4.40
CA ASP A 96 -5.30 1.64 3.64
C ASP A 96 -4.32 0.88 2.73
N THR A 97 -3.73 -0.20 3.24
CA THR A 97 -2.89 -1.11 2.44
C THR A 97 -3.67 -1.73 1.28
N TYR A 98 -4.87 -2.23 1.52
CA TYR A 98 -5.69 -2.87 0.48
C TYR A 98 -6.12 -1.89 -0.59
N ARG A 99 -6.51 -0.66 -0.22
CA ARG A 99 -6.81 0.41 -1.17
C ARG A 99 -5.58 0.82 -1.97
N THR A 100 -4.42 0.92 -1.32
CA THR A 100 -3.15 1.23 -1.98
C THR A 100 -2.78 0.17 -3.01
N LEU A 101 -2.99 -1.12 -2.70
CA LEU A 101 -2.77 -2.22 -3.64
C LEU A 101 -3.70 -2.16 -4.87
N THR A 102 -4.83 -1.44 -4.82
CA THR A 102 -5.64 -1.20 -6.04
C THR A 102 -4.99 -0.27 -7.03
N ALA A 103 -4.13 0.61 -6.57
CA ALA A 103 -3.51 1.65 -7.38
C ALA A 103 -2.17 1.23 -8.01
N VAL A 104 -1.65 0.04 -7.69
CA VAL A 104 -0.34 -0.40 -8.17
C VAL A 104 -0.44 -1.51 -9.23
N ASP A 105 0.65 -1.70 -9.96
CA ASP A 105 0.76 -2.72 -11.02
C ASP A 105 1.60 -3.92 -10.58
N SER A 106 2.32 -3.80 -9.45
CA SER A 106 3.10 -4.87 -8.82
C SER A 106 3.33 -4.58 -7.35
N ALA A 107 3.84 -5.55 -6.60
CA ALA A 107 4.17 -5.39 -5.19
C ALA A 107 5.60 -5.89 -4.90
N LEU A 108 6.24 -5.26 -3.91
CA LEU A 108 7.49 -5.70 -3.33
C LEU A 108 7.23 -6.21 -1.91
N MET A 109 7.34 -7.50 -1.72
CA MET A 109 7.16 -8.16 -0.43
C MET A 109 8.49 -8.23 0.32
N VAL A 110 8.51 -7.74 1.56
CA VAL A 110 9.70 -7.76 2.41
C VAL A 110 9.52 -8.77 3.53
N ILE A 111 10.46 -9.72 3.63
CA ILE A 111 10.47 -10.79 4.61
C ILE A 111 11.74 -10.66 5.48
N ASP A 112 11.60 -10.82 6.80
CA ASP A 112 12.72 -10.88 7.74
C ASP A 112 13.38 -12.26 7.67
N CYS A 113 14.69 -12.34 7.42
CA CYS A 113 15.39 -13.62 7.27
C CYS A 113 15.35 -14.51 8.52
N ALA A 114 15.17 -13.93 9.71
CA ALA A 114 15.09 -14.69 10.96
C ALA A 114 13.68 -15.18 11.25
N LYS A 115 12.65 -14.40 10.89
CA LYS A 115 11.25 -14.72 11.18
C LYS A 115 10.57 -15.54 10.09
N GLY A 116 10.94 -15.33 8.82
CA GLY A 116 10.31 -15.98 7.67
C GLY A 116 8.93 -15.41 7.36
N VAL A 117 8.01 -16.27 6.91
CA VAL A 117 6.65 -15.90 6.53
C VAL A 117 5.78 -15.75 7.78
N GLU A 118 5.30 -14.54 8.03
CA GLU A 118 4.45 -14.21 9.17
C GLU A 118 2.98 -14.04 8.72
N GLU A 119 2.03 -14.10 9.65
CA GLU A 119 0.58 -14.08 9.37
C GLU A 119 0.15 -12.88 8.49
N ARG A 120 0.70 -11.71 8.74
CA ARG A 120 0.42 -10.52 7.94
C ARG A 120 0.85 -10.68 6.48
N THR A 121 1.97 -11.35 6.24
CA THR A 121 2.48 -11.65 4.89
C THR A 121 1.49 -12.52 4.12
N ILE A 122 0.89 -13.52 4.79
CA ILE A 122 -0.13 -14.41 4.20
C ILE A 122 -1.36 -13.59 3.76
N LYS A 123 -1.90 -12.76 4.65
CA LYS A 123 -3.07 -11.90 4.36
C LYS A 123 -2.80 -10.95 3.17
N LEU A 124 -1.61 -10.36 3.11
CA LEU A 124 -1.22 -9.47 2.01
C LEU A 124 -1.07 -10.22 0.69
N MET A 125 -0.52 -11.44 0.73
CA MET A 125 -0.43 -12.30 -0.44
C MET A 125 -1.81 -12.66 -1.01
N GLU A 126 -2.78 -12.97 -0.14
CA GLU A 126 -4.17 -13.25 -0.55
C GLU A 126 -4.78 -12.06 -1.31
N VAL A 127 -4.57 -10.83 -0.82
CA VAL A 127 -5.06 -9.61 -1.48
C VAL A 127 -4.40 -9.41 -2.85
N CYS A 128 -3.08 -9.61 -2.94
CA CYS A 128 -2.36 -9.52 -4.22
C CYS A 128 -2.87 -10.59 -5.22
N ARG A 129 -3.15 -11.80 -4.75
CA ARG A 129 -3.67 -12.89 -5.58
C ARG A 129 -5.07 -12.60 -6.12
N LEU A 130 -5.97 -12.01 -5.32
CA LEU A 130 -7.31 -11.61 -5.77
C LEU A 130 -7.28 -10.58 -6.91
N ARG A 131 -6.14 -9.98 -7.15
CA ARG A 131 -5.93 -8.90 -8.14
C ARG A 131 -4.92 -9.25 -9.22
N ASP A 132 -4.43 -10.48 -9.22
CA ASP A 132 -3.34 -10.93 -10.11
C ASP A 132 -2.12 -9.97 -10.07
N THR A 133 -1.86 -9.37 -8.90
CA THR A 133 -0.74 -8.43 -8.72
C THR A 133 0.57 -9.21 -8.62
N PRO A 134 1.51 -9.07 -9.57
CA PRO A 134 2.81 -9.72 -9.51
C PRO A 134 3.61 -9.28 -8.29
N ILE A 135 4.27 -10.24 -7.63
CA ILE A 135 5.03 -10.00 -6.40
C ILE A 135 6.51 -10.30 -6.62
N MET A 136 7.37 -9.36 -6.27
CA MET A 136 8.80 -9.56 -6.09
C MET A 136 9.10 -9.67 -4.60
N THR A 137 9.96 -10.59 -4.19
CA THR A 137 10.26 -10.83 -2.77
C THR A 137 11.68 -10.39 -2.43
N PHE A 138 11.83 -9.65 -1.33
CA PHE A 138 13.12 -9.27 -0.75
C PHE A 138 13.27 -9.86 0.64
N ILE A 139 14.22 -10.78 0.80
CA ILE A 139 14.58 -11.36 2.11
C ILE A 139 15.63 -10.44 2.73
N ASN A 140 15.22 -9.72 3.77
CA ASN A 140 15.94 -8.63 4.40
C ASN A 140 16.65 -9.06 5.69
N LYS A 141 17.55 -8.22 6.17
CA LYS A 141 18.28 -8.33 7.44
C LYS A 141 19.32 -9.44 7.47
N LEU A 142 19.93 -9.78 6.36
CA LEU A 142 21.02 -10.76 6.30
C LEU A 142 22.29 -10.34 7.06
N ASP A 143 22.34 -9.11 7.58
CA ASP A 143 23.35 -8.63 8.52
C ASP A 143 23.24 -9.28 9.92
N ARG A 144 22.20 -10.10 10.13
CA ARG A 144 21.94 -10.84 11.36
C ARG A 144 21.91 -12.34 11.07
N GLU A 145 22.12 -13.13 12.11
CA GLU A 145 21.87 -14.57 12.05
C GLU A 145 20.38 -14.81 11.80
N GLY A 146 20.07 -15.64 10.84
CA GLY A 146 18.72 -15.98 10.41
C GLY A 146 18.61 -17.45 10.03
N ARG A 147 17.53 -17.80 9.36
CA ARG A 147 17.28 -19.14 8.83
C ARG A 147 18.09 -19.35 7.54
N ALA A 148 18.35 -20.62 7.21
CA ALA A 148 19.03 -20.93 5.96
C ALA A 148 18.21 -20.40 4.76
N PRO A 149 18.86 -19.80 3.75
CA PRO A 149 18.16 -19.23 2.59
C PRO A 149 17.25 -20.22 1.88
N ILE A 150 17.66 -21.48 1.76
CA ILE A 150 16.84 -22.52 1.11
C ILE A 150 15.57 -22.83 1.90
N ASP A 151 15.65 -22.88 3.25
CA ASP A 151 14.47 -23.12 4.10
C ASP A 151 13.45 -21.99 3.98
N LEU A 152 13.92 -20.75 3.75
CA LEU A 152 13.04 -19.60 3.53
C LEU A 152 12.32 -19.68 2.18
N LEU A 153 12.99 -20.16 1.13
CA LEU A 153 12.36 -20.40 -0.17
C LEU A 153 11.28 -21.47 -0.06
N ASP A 154 11.59 -22.61 0.59
CA ASP A 154 10.63 -23.69 0.81
C ASP A 154 9.40 -23.23 1.63
N GLU A 155 9.63 -22.39 2.64
CA GLU A 155 8.53 -21.85 3.43
C GLU A 155 7.64 -20.92 2.60
N ILE A 156 8.22 -20.03 1.79
CA ILE A 156 7.49 -19.13 0.89
C ILE A 156 6.62 -19.96 -0.06
N GLU A 157 7.17 -21.00 -0.69
CA GLU A 157 6.42 -21.85 -1.59
C GLU A 157 5.28 -22.59 -0.91
N ARG A 158 5.56 -23.19 0.24
CA ARG A 158 4.58 -23.98 1.00
C ARG A 158 3.47 -23.11 1.58
N VAL A 159 3.82 -21.96 2.18
CA VAL A 159 2.87 -21.13 2.94
C VAL A 159 2.14 -20.15 2.03
N LEU A 160 2.87 -19.51 1.11
CA LEU A 160 2.27 -18.54 0.19
C LEU A 160 1.80 -19.15 -1.13
N ALA A 161 2.03 -20.44 -1.37
CA ALA A 161 1.63 -21.16 -2.58
C ALA A 161 2.02 -20.42 -3.88
N ILE A 162 3.25 -19.92 -3.94
CA ILE A 162 3.85 -19.25 -5.10
C ILE A 162 5.26 -19.81 -5.31
N ARG A 163 5.63 -20.15 -6.54
CA ARG A 163 6.96 -20.64 -6.84
C ARG A 163 8.01 -19.56 -6.65
N THR A 164 9.11 -19.88 -5.99
CA THR A 164 10.26 -18.98 -5.81
C THR A 164 11.27 -19.17 -6.94
N ALA A 165 11.87 -18.06 -7.37
CA ALA A 165 13.02 -18.06 -8.27
C ALA A 165 14.09 -17.14 -7.71
N PRO A 166 15.13 -17.66 -7.04
CA PRO A 166 16.19 -16.82 -6.52
C PRO A 166 16.95 -16.14 -7.67
N VAL A 167 17.01 -14.81 -7.62
CA VAL A 167 17.78 -13.99 -8.56
C VAL A 167 19.13 -13.64 -7.96
N THR A 168 19.18 -13.40 -6.67
CA THR A 168 20.43 -13.22 -5.93
C THR A 168 20.55 -14.28 -4.84
N TRP A 169 21.78 -14.60 -4.43
CA TRP A 169 22.08 -15.54 -3.37
C TRP A 169 23.12 -14.96 -2.43
N PRO A 170 22.94 -15.06 -1.08
CA PRO A 170 23.87 -14.47 -0.15
C PRO A 170 25.18 -15.27 -0.06
N ILE A 171 26.29 -14.57 0.06
CA ILE A 171 27.59 -15.16 0.37
C ILE A 171 27.88 -14.95 1.85
N GLY A 172 27.49 -15.92 2.65
CA GLY A 172 27.49 -15.85 4.11
C GLY A 172 26.26 -15.14 4.68
N MET A 173 26.17 -15.09 6.01
CA MET A 173 25.08 -14.46 6.75
C MET A 173 25.61 -13.86 8.06
N GLY A 174 24.91 -12.90 8.64
CA GLY A 174 25.30 -12.24 9.88
C GLY A 174 26.64 -11.53 9.73
N ARG A 175 27.57 -11.83 10.60
CA ARG A 175 28.94 -11.26 10.55
C ARG A 175 29.77 -11.81 9.39
N ALA A 176 29.39 -12.96 8.84
CA ALA A 176 30.04 -13.58 7.69
C ALA A 176 29.49 -13.12 6.35
N LEU A 177 28.49 -12.23 6.31
CA LEU A 177 27.93 -11.68 5.07
C LEU A 177 29.00 -10.83 4.36
N ARG A 178 29.44 -11.29 3.19
CA ARG A 178 30.50 -10.65 2.39
C ARG A 178 29.95 -10.03 1.11
N GLY A 179 28.82 -10.51 0.60
CA GLY A 179 28.23 -10.05 -0.65
C GLY A 179 27.04 -10.88 -1.06
N ILE A 180 26.60 -10.66 -2.28
CA ILE A 180 25.59 -11.48 -2.95
C ILE A 180 26.09 -11.95 -4.31
N TYR A 181 25.67 -13.13 -4.71
CA TYR A 181 25.88 -13.64 -6.06
C TYR A 181 24.59 -13.50 -6.86
N HIS A 182 24.68 -12.91 -8.06
CA HIS A 182 23.56 -12.74 -8.99
C HIS A 182 23.49 -13.93 -9.95
N LEU A 183 22.49 -14.80 -9.77
CA LEU A 183 22.40 -16.07 -10.48
C LEU A 183 22.20 -15.90 -12.00
N LEU A 184 21.47 -14.86 -12.43
CA LEU A 184 21.17 -14.63 -13.85
C LEU A 184 22.34 -13.96 -14.61
N GLU A 185 23.17 -13.20 -13.90
CA GLU A 185 24.24 -12.39 -14.51
C GLU A 185 25.63 -13.01 -14.31
N ASP A 186 25.74 -14.06 -13.48
CA ASP A 186 27.01 -14.67 -13.06
C ASP A 186 28.00 -13.63 -12.51
N ARG A 187 27.52 -12.82 -11.53
CA ARG A 187 28.28 -11.73 -10.91
C ARG A 187 28.25 -11.82 -9.39
N LEU A 188 29.36 -11.53 -8.78
CA LEU A 188 29.52 -11.34 -7.35
C LEU A 188 29.54 -9.85 -7.03
N TYR A 189 28.58 -9.39 -6.23
CA TYR A 189 28.56 -8.05 -5.69
C TYR A 189 29.13 -8.08 -4.27
N VAL A 190 30.32 -7.45 -4.13
CA VAL A 190 31.06 -7.38 -2.88
C VAL A 190 30.86 -6.02 -2.26
N TYR A 191 30.38 -6.01 -1.05
CA TYR A 191 30.07 -4.77 -0.36
C TYR A 191 31.22 -4.37 0.58
N ALA A 192 31.74 -3.16 0.39
CA ALA A 192 32.61 -2.54 1.38
C ALA A 192 31.75 -2.01 2.53
N ALA A 193 32.22 -2.19 3.77
CA ALA A 193 31.61 -1.57 4.92
C ALA A 193 31.74 -0.04 4.78
N GLY A 194 30.68 0.60 4.30
CA GLY A 194 30.59 2.05 4.17
C GLY A 194 30.24 2.72 5.50
N GLU A 195 30.41 4.04 5.58
CA GLU A 195 29.84 4.82 6.69
C GLU A 195 28.32 4.67 6.69
N ALA A 196 27.73 4.47 7.87
CA ALA A 196 26.28 4.29 8.02
C ALA A 196 25.50 5.42 7.32
N GLY A 197 24.65 5.04 6.37
CA GLY A 197 23.77 5.98 5.63
C GLY A 197 24.30 6.47 4.28
N ARG A 198 25.48 6.04 3.82
CA ARG A 198 26.02 6.34 2.50
C ARG A 198 26.18 5.07 1.66
N VAL A 199 26.03 5.20 0.35
CA VAL A 199 26.35 4.14 -0.59
C VAL A 199 27.86 4.02 -0.66
N GLY A 200 28.41 2.85 -0.29
CA GLY A 200 29.83 2.53 -0.49
C GLY A 200 30.08 2.15 -1.96
N GLU A 201 31.34 2.21 -2.39
CA GLU A 201 31.72 1.66 -3.70
C GLU A 201 31.58 0.13 -3.68
N ASN A 202 30.64 -0.40 -4.44
CA ASN A 202 30.47 -1.83 -4.63
C ASN A 202 31.49 -2.34 -5.64
N ARG A 203 32.19 -3.40 -5.28
CA ARG A 203 33.07 -4.10 -6.21
C ARG A 203 32.29 -5.23 -6.88
N VAL A 204 32.25 -5.24 -8.20
CA VAL A 204 31.66 -6.33 -8.98
C VAL A 204 32.79 -7.26 -9.47
N ILE A 205 32.58 -8.56 -9.30
CA ILE A 205 33.46 -9.61 -9.80
C ILE A 205 32.68 -10.44 -10.80
N GLU A 206 33.14 -10.47 -12.05
CA GLU A 206 32.52 -11.23 -13.13
C GLU A 206 32.90 -12.72 -13.00
N GLY A 207 31.88 -13.59 -13.09
CA GLY A 207 32.04 -15.05 -13.11
C GLY A 207 32.43 -15.67 -11.77
N LEU A 208 31.62 -16.59 -11.27
CA LEU A 208 31.89 -17.33 -10.01
C LEU A 208 33.15 -18.24 -10.14
N ALA A 209 33.49 -18.66 -11.34
CA ALA A 209 34.66 -19.50 -11.63
C ALA A 209 35.94 -18.68 -11.92
N SER A 210 35.89 -17.34 -11.87
CA SER A 210 37.04 -16.49 -12.18
C SER A 210 38.09 -16.52 -11.05
N GLU A 211 39.36 -16.28 -11.41
CA GLU A 211 40.44 -16.12 -10.43
C GLU A 211 40.18 -15.00 -9.42
N ALA A 212 39.45 -13.96 -9.82
CA ALA A 212 39.08 -12.87 -8.94
C ALA A 212 38.05 -13.32 -7.89
N ALA A 213 37.09 -14.17 -8.27
CA ALA A 213 36.13 -14.78 -7.36
C ALA A 213 36.83 -15.75 -6.40
N GLU A 214 37.75 -16.57 -6.92
CA GLU A 214 38.53 -17.51 -6.11
C GLU A 214 39.38 -16.80 -5.07
N ARG A 215 40.07 -15.72 -5.44
CA ARG A 215 40.84 -14.89 -4.49
C ARG A 215 39.95 -14.21 -3.44
N PHE A 216 38.75 -13.78 -3.82
CA PHE A 216 37.80 -13.16 -2.89
C PHE A 216 37.21 -14.18 -1.92
N LEU A 217 36.77 -15.33 -2.40
CA LEU A 217 36.14 -16.39 -1.62
C LEU A 217 37.16 -17.16 -0.76
N GLY A 218 38.40 -17.31 -1.25
CA GLY A 218 39.48 -18.01 -0.56
C GLY A 218 39.14 -19.48 -0.30
N ALA A 219 39.27 -19.93 0.95
CA ALA A 219 38.97 -21.31 1.34
C ALA A 219 37.52 -21.73 1.11
N ASP A 220 36.58 -20.78 1.05
CA ASP A 220 35.15 -21.08 0.90
C ASP A 220 34.73 -21.23 -0.57
N ALA A 221 35.64 -21.00 -1.55
CA ALA A 221 35.30 -20.96 -2.97
C ALA A 221 34.64 -22.24 -3.49
N ALA A 222 35.13 -23.41 -3.05
CA ALA A 222 34.56 -24.69 -3.44
C ALA A 222 33.14 -24.88 -2.85
N ALA A 223 32.98 -24.59 -1.57
CA ALA A 223 31.68 -24.71 -0.88
C ALA A 223 30.62 -23.78 -1.47
N VAL A 224 30.99 -22.53 -1.78
CA VAL A 224 30.07 -21.56 -2.40
C VAL A 224 29.64 -22.03 -3.81
N ARG A 225 30.57 -22.56 -4.60
CA ARG A 225 30.22 -23.10 -5.93
C ARG A 225 29.26 -24.28 -5.83
N GLU A 226 29.53 -25.23 -4.92
CA GLU A 226 28.66 -26.36 -4.67
C GLU A 226 27.28 -25.92 -4.22
N GLU A 227 27.19 -24.96 -3.31
CA GLU A 227 25.93 -24.37 -2.85
C GLU A 227 25.14 -23.74 -4.00
N ILE A 228 25.80 -22.95 -4.87
CA ILE A 228 25.14 -22.31 -6.02
C ILE A 228 24.64 -23.38 -7.03
N GLU A 229 25.39 -24.45 -7.26
CA GLU A 229 24.96 -25.56 -8.13
C GLU A 229 23.73 -26.27 -7.53
N LEU A 230 23.73 -26.52 -6.22
CA LEU A 230 22.57 -27.09 -5.53
C LEU A 230 21.34 -26.18 -5.66
N VAL A 231 21.50 -24.88 -5.43
CA VAL A 231 20.41 -23.90 -5.57
C VAL A 231 19.86 -23.90 -6.99
N ARG A 232 20.70 -23.86 -8.02
CA ARG A 232 20.28 -23.95 -9.42
C ARG A 232 19.54 -25.26 -9.75
N GLY A 233 19.95 -26.35 -9.14
CA GLY A 233 19.30 -27.66 -9.33
C GLY A 233 18.00 -27.84 -8.56
N ALA A 234 17.86 -27.18 -7.41
CA ALA A 234 16.72 -27.33 -6.49
C ALA A 234 15.62 -26.29 -6.68
N THR A 235 15.92 -25.12 -7.29
CA THR A 235 14.97 -24.03 -7.44
C THR A 235 14.52 -23.84 -8.89
N ALA A 236 13.40 -23.17 -9.08
CA ALA A 236 12.93 -22.83 -10.41
C ALA A 236 13.79 -21.70 -11.02
N GLU A 237 14.07 -21.81 -12.31
CA GLU A 237 14.66 -20.69 -13.06
C GLU A 237 13.64 -19.53 -13.16
N PHE A 238 14.15 -18.31 -13.16
CA PHE A 238 13.28 -17.13 -13.25
C PHE A 238 12.66 -16.99 -14.63
N ASP A 239 11.33 -17.03 -14.66
CA ASP A 239 10.52 -16.80 -15.86
C ASP A 239 9.75 -15.47 -15.73
N PRO A 240 10.12 -14.42 -16.50
CA PRO A 240 9.40 -13.16 -16.47
C PRO A 240 7.92 -13.25 -16.82
N ALA A 241 7.50 -14.24 -17.62
CA ALA A 241 6.10 -14.43 -17.98
C ALA A 241 5.32 -15.02 -16.81
N ALA A 242 5.86 -16.05 -16.15
CA ALA A 242 5.29 -16.64 -14.93
C ALA A 242 5.22 -15.62 -13.78
N TYR A 243 6.22 -14.76 -13.63
CA TYR A 243 6.21 -13.65 -12.66
C TYR A 243 5.05 -12.68 -12.94
N ARG A 244 4.91 -12.20 -14.19
CA ARG A 244 3.83 -11.26 -14.55
C ARG A 244 2.44 -11.86 -14.40
N ALA A 245 2.32 -13.16 -14.56
CA ALA A 245 1.08 -13.91 -14.34
C ALA A 245 0.80 -14.23 -12.85
N GLY A 246 1.67 -13.79 -11.91
CA GLY A 246 1.50 -14.05 -10.48
C GLY A 246 1.81 -15.48 -10.03
N GLY A 247 2.34 -16.33 -10.92
CA GLY A 247 2.67 -17.74 -10.64
C GLY A 247 4.07 -17.97 -10.07
N GLN A 248 4.94 -16.97 -10.15
CA GLN A 248 6.32 -17.02 -9.67
C GLN A 248 6.72 -15.71 -9.01
N THR A 249 7.54 -15.78 -7.96
CA THR A 249 8.15 -14.60 -7.34
C THR A 249 9.67 -14.65 -7.48
N PRO A 250 10.31 -13.66 -8.15
CA PRO A 250 11.75 -13.52 -8.09
C PRO A 250 12.18 -13.10 -6.69
N VAL A 251 13.17 -13.80 -6.13
CA VAL A 251 13.63 -13.59 -4.76
C VAL A 251 15.00 -12.95 -4.73
N PHE A 252 15.11 -11.87 -3.97
CA PHE A 252 16.34 -11.13 -3.72
C PHE A 252 16.70 -11.21 -2.26
N PHE A 253 17.98 -11.34 -1.96
CA PHE A 253 18.52 -11.39 -0.62
C PHE A 253 19.34 -10.15 -0.33
N GLY A 254 19.24 -9.60 0.90
CA GLY A 254 20.04 -8.43 1.23
C GLY A 254 19.88 -7.92 2.67
N SER A 255 20.47 -6.76 2.90
CA SER A 255 20.35 -6.01 4.15
C SER A 255 20.12 -4.54 3.83
N ALA A 256 18.88 -4.10 3.97
CA ALA A 256 18.51 -2.71 3.68
C ALA A 256 19.32 -1.71 4.52
N ILE A 257 19.59 -2.01 5.80
CA ILE A 257 20.34 -1.11 6.68
C ILE A 257 21.77 -0.87 6.20
N ASN A 258 22.38 -1.90 5.59
CA ASN A 258 23.76 -1.86 5.09
C ASN A 258 23.85 -1.58 3.58
N ASN A 259 22.74 -1.31 2.90
CA ASN A 259 22.62 -1.11 1.45
C ASN A 259 22.93 -2.38 0.61
N PHE A 260 22.94 -3.58 1.18
CA PHE A 260 23.28 -4.81 0.47
C PHE A 260 22.11 -5.35 -0.32
N GLY A 261 22.27 -5.61 -1.61
CA GLY A 261 21.24 -6.17 -2.48
C GLY A 261 20.12 -5.21 -2.88
N VAL A 262 20.17 -3.95 -2.46
CA VAL A 262 19.09 -2.98 -2.68
C VAL A 262 19.16 -2.39 -4.08
N GLU A 263 20.36 -2.09 -4.58
CA GLU A 263 20.56 -1.56 -5.93
C GLU A 263 20.19 -2.60 -6.98
N GLU A 264 20.62 -3.85 -6.78
CA GLU A 264 20.30 -5.00 -7.64
C GLU A 264 18.79 -5.27 -7.66
N LEU A 265 18.13 -5.17 -6.51
CA LEU A 265 16.67 -5.24 -6.40
C LEU A 265 15.99 -4.15 -7.23
N LEU A 266 16.41 -2.89 -7.08
CA LEU A 266 15.81 -1.75 -7.80
C LEU A 266 16.04 -1.85 -9.31
N ALA A 267 17.23 -2.25 -9.74
CA ALA A 267 17.56 -2.48 -11.15
C ALA A 267 16.69 -3.60 -11.74
N ALA A 268 16.57 -4.72 -11.04
CA ALA A 268 15.72 -5.84 -11.46
C ALA A 268 14.23 -5.44 -11.46
N PHE A 269 13.80 -4.66 -10.48
CA PHE A 269 12.42 -4.18 -10.39
C PHE A 269 12.05 -3.34 -11.62
N THR A 270 12.88 -2.37 -12.00
CA THR A 270 12.64 -1.54 -13.20
C THR A 270 12.69 -2.34 -14.51
N ARG A 271 13.48 -3.41 -14.53
CA ARG A 271 13.63 -4.29 -15.71
C ARG A 271 12.47 -5.28 -15.87
N PHE A 272 12.00 -5.91 -14.80
CA PHE A 272 11.08 -7.06 -14.85
C PHE A 272 9.64 -6.72 -14.48
N ALA A 273 9.42 -5.76 -13.56
CA ALA A 273 8.08 -5.36 -13.15
C ALA A 273 7.26 -4.86 -14.34
N PRO A 274 5.96 -5.18 -14.40
CA PRO A 274 5.11 -4.69 -15.47
C PRO A 274 5.01 -3.16 -15.46
N GLY A 275 4.79 -2.59 -16.64
CA GLY A 275 4.27 -1.23 -16.76
C GLY A 275 2.81 -1.16 -16.33
N PRO A 276 2.14 -0.03 -16.55
CA PRO A 276 0.72 0.12 -16.23
C PRO A 276 -0.12 -0.96 -16.88
N GLN A 277 -1.00 -1.60 -16.07
CA GLN A 277 -1.86 -2.69 -16.50
C GLN A 277 -3.29 -2.18 -16.77
N PRO A 278 -4.06 -2.88 -17.62
CA PRO A 278 -5.47 -2.59 -17.83
C PRO A 278 -6.26 -2.59 -16.53
N ARG A 279 -7.27 -1.71 -16.42
CA ARG A 279 -8.12 -1.59 -15.24
C ARG A 279 -9.59 -1.83 -15.58
N SER A 280 -10.25 -2.61 -14.75
CA SER A 280 -11.67 -2.91 -14.93
C SER A 280 -12.55 -1.76 -14.44
N ALA A 281 -13.46 -1.32 -15.28
CA ALA A 281 -14.60 -0.51 -14.91
C ALA A 281 -15.89 -1.35 -15.11
N ARG A 282 -17.01 -0.90 -14.57
CA ARG A 282 -18.30 -1.61 -14.73
C ARG A 282 -18.70 -1.72 -16.19
N GLU A 283 -18.39 -0.69 -16.97
CA GLU A 283 -18.78 -0.54 -18.36
C GLU A 283 -17.86 -1.31 -19.31
N ARG A 284 -16.54 -1.32 -19.00
CA ARG A 284 -15.53 -1.95 -19.85
C ARG A 284 -14.16 -2.05 -19.13
N GLN A 285 -13.24 -2.71 -19.79
CA GLN A 285 -11.83 -2.63 -19.44
C GLN A 285 -11.23 -1.37 -20.07
N VAL A 286 -10.37 -0.68 -19.32
CA VAL A 286 -9.64 0.52 -19.74
C VAL A 286 -8.18 0.17 -19.97
N GLU A 287 -7.70 0.43 -21.19
CA GLU A 287 -6.33 0.17 -21.59
C GLU A 287 -5.42 1.36 -21.29
N PRO A 288 -4.18 1.13 -20.78
CA PRO A 288 -3.27 2.23 -20.42
C PRO A 288 -2.86 3.14 -21.57
N LEU A 289 -2.88 2.63 -22.80
CA LEU A 289 -2.49 3.34 -24.03
C LEU A 289 -3.63 4.10 -24.71
N GLU A 290 -4.83 4.11 -24.14
CA GLU A 290 -5.92 4.96 -24.63
C GLU A 290 -5.53 6.43 -24.52
N SER A 291 -5.93 7.23 -25.52
CA SER A 291 -5.56 8.65 -25.59
C SER A 291 -6.36 9.51 -24.58
N ALA A 292 -7.60 9.11 -24.30
CA ALA A 292 -8.46 9.80 -23.33
C ALA A 292 -8.02 9.49 -21.91
N LEU A 293 -7.89 10.54 -21.08
CA LEU A 293 -7.56 10.37 -19.68
C LEU A 293 -8.70 9.75 -18.90
N SER A 294 -8.36 8.77 -18.10
CA SER A 294 -9.21 8.26 -17.03
C SER A 294 -8.40 7.90 -15.79
N GLY A 295 -9.02 7.96 -14.64
CA GLY A 295 -8.38 7.59 -13.37
C GLY A 295 -9.36 7.54 -12.21
N PHE A 296 -8.93 6.94 -11.11
CA PHE A 296 -9.74 6.80 -9.90
C PHE A 296 -8.99 7.24 -8.64
N VAL A 297 -9.75 7.74 -7.68
CA VAL A 297 -9.24 8.15 -6.37
C VAL A 297 -9.22 6.93 -5.45
N PHE A 298 -8.03 6.54 -4.99
CA PHE A 298 -7.86 5.41 -4.07
C PHE A 298 -7.63 5.83 -2.63
N LYS A 299 -7.22 7.09 -2.40
CA LYS A 299 -6.87 7.62 -1.08
C LYS A 299 -7.18 9.10 -0.98
N ILE A 300 -7.58 9.53 0.22
CA ILE A 300 -7.66 10.94 0.61
C ILE A 300 -6.82 11.12 1.86
N GLN A 301 -6.08 12.21 1.94
CA GLN A 301 -5.25 12.54 3.08
C GLN A 301 -5.34 14.03 3.38
N ALA A 302 -5.60 14.36 4.65
CA ALA A 302 -5.65 15.74 5.10
C ALA A 302 -4.40 16.12 5.89
N ASN A 303 -4.17 17.44 6.02
CA ASN A 303 -3.17 18.04 6.91
C ASN A 303 -1.75 17.49 6.73
N MET A 304 -1.37 17.17 5.49
CA MET A 304 0.00 16.74 5.17
C MET A 304 1.01 17.87 5.41
N ASP A 305 0.58 19.14 5.35
CA ASP A 305 1.34 20.30 5.75
C ASP A 305 0.77 20.85 7.08
N PRO A 306 1.53 20.83 8.18
CA PRO A 306 1.09 21.36 9.46
C PRO A 306 0.70 22.86 9.43
N GLY A 307 1.24 23.62 8.46
CA GLY A 307 0.95 25.04 8.27
C GLY A 307 -0.34 25.31 7.48
N HIS A 308 -0.84 24.32 6.76
CA HIS A 308 -2.01 24.47 5.89
C HIS A 308 -2.99 23.29 6.10
N ARG A 309 -4.26 23.61 6.34
CA ARG A 309 -5.35 22.62 6.40
C ARG A 309 -5.74 22.21 4.99
N ASP A 310 -4.84 21.53 4.29
CA ASP A 310 -5.09 21.00 2.95
C ASP A 310 -5.62 19.56 3.01
N ARG A 311 -6.37 19.19 1.98
CA ARG A 311 -6.81 17.81 1.75
C ARG A 311 -6.44 17.45 0.32
N ILE A 312 -5.77 16.32 0.18
CA ILE A 312 -5.30 15.83 -1.12
C ILE A 312 -5.99 14.50 -1.42
N ALA A 313 -6.62 14.41 -2.58
CA ALA A 313 -7.12 13.18 -3.14
C ALA A 313 -6.08 12.61 -4.11
N PHE A 314 -5.64 11.37 -3.86
CA PHE A 314 -4.67 10.67 -4.68
C PHE A 314 -5.37 9.97 -5.82
N LEU A 315 -5.16 10.46 -7.03
CA LEU A 315 -5.72 9.95 -8.28
C LEU A 315 -4.69 9.06 -8.98
N ARG A 316 -5.01 7.78 -9.17
CA ARG A 316 -4.28 6.87 -10.05
C ARG A 316 -4.74 7.10 -11.49
N LEU A 317 -3.84 7.45 -12.39
CA LEU A 317 -4.11 7.55 -13.82
C LEU A 317 -4.10 6.16 -14.47
N CYS A 318 -5.22 5.79 -15.11
CA CYS A 318 -5.40 4.50 -15.76
C CYS A 318 -5.16 4.55 -17.25
N SER A 319 -5.44 5.69 -17.89
CA SER A 319 -5.23 5.94 -19.32
C SER A 319 -4.93 7.41 -19.60
N GLY A 320 -4.43 7.69 -20.78
CA GLY A 320 -4.23 9.04 -21.31
C GLY A 320 -3.12 9.84 -20.64
N ARG A 321 -3.25 11.15 -20.80
CA ARG A 321 -2.26 12.13 -20.33
C ARG A 321 -2.95 13.26 -19.57
N TYR A 322 -2.52 13.54 -18.36
CA TYR A 322 -2.86 14.77 -17.64
C TYR A 322 -1.99 15.92 -18.14
N SER A 323 -2.58 17.11 -18.29
CA SER A 323 -1.89 18.38 -18.50
C SER A 323 -2.47 19.43 -17.55
N ARG A 324 -1.60 20.28 -17.01
CA ARG A 324 -1.99 21.30 -16.04
C ARG A 324 -3.12 22.19 -16.56
N GLY A 325 -4.12 22.40 -15.71
CA GLY A 325 -5.27 23.25 -16.02
C GLY A 325 -6.35 22.60 -16.89
N MET A 326 -6.21 21.29 -17.24
CA MET A 326 -7.23 20.60 -18.02
C MET A 326 -8.55 20.46 -17.26
N ARG A 327 -9.63 20.22 -18.00
CA ARG A 327 -10.95 19.91 -17.42
C ARG A 327 -11.17 18.42 -17.45
N LEU A 328 -11.65 17.87 -16.33
CA LEU A 328 -12.03 16.48 -16.21
C LEU A 328 -13.49 16.35 -15.80
N TYR A 329 -14.16 15.35 -16.31
CA TYR A 329 -15.51 14.99 -15.92
C TYR A 329 -15.47 14.18 -14.64
N HIS A 330 -16.05 14.71 -13.56
CA HIS A 330 -16.22 13.99 -12.29
C HIS A 330 -17.48 13.14 -12.37
N VAL A 331 -17.31 11.84 -12.56
CA VAL A 331 -18.40 10.94 -12.94
C VAL A 331 -19.53 10.91 -11.92
N ARG A 332 -19.21 10.73 -10.62
CA ARG A 332 -20.23 10.72 -9.55
C ARG A 332 -21.04 12.01 -9.45
N LEU A 333 -20.42 13.15 -9.66
CA LEU A 333 -21.12 14.45 -9.59
C LEU A 333 -21.77 14.85 -10.92
N GLY A 334 -21.50 14.12 -12.01
CA GLY A 334 -22.07 14.39 -13.32
C GLY A 334 -21.67 15.75 -13.90
N LYS A 335 -20.50 16.29 -13.56
CA LYS A 335 -20.07 17.62 -13.97
C LYS A 335 -18.58 17.69 -14.33
N GLU A 336 -18.22 18.64 -15.19
CA GLU A 336 -16.83 18.98 -15.43
C GLU A 336 -16.24 19.79 -14.28
N VAL A 337 -15.00 19.49 -13.94
CA VAL A 337 -14.18 20.20 -12.93
C VAL A 337 -12.86 20.59 -13.59
N ARG A 338 -12.43 21.81 -13.40
CA ARG A 338 -11.10 22.24 -13.83
C ARG A 338 -10.07 21.82 -12.78
N ILE A 339 -9.07 21.06 -13.20
CA ILE A 339 -7.92 20.72 -12.35
C ILE A 339 -6.85 21.78 -12.60
N ALA A 340 -6.92 22.85 -11.80
CA ALA A 340 -6.00 23.99 -11.96
C ALA A 340 -4.55 23.57 -11.72
N ASP A 341 -4.33 22.84 -10.63
CA ASP A 341 -3.04 22.32 -10.22
C ASP A 341 -3.22 20.90 -9.66
N ALA A 342 -2.40 19.97 -10.16
CA ALA A 342 -2.20 18.67 -9.55
C ALA A 342 -0.79 18.63 -8.95
N LEU A 343 -0.59 17.76 -7.97
CA LEU A 343 0.67 17.59 -7.26
C LEU A 343 1.30 16.25 -7.62
N THR A 344 2.62 16.26 -7.79
CA THR A 344 3.47 15.07 -7.73
C THR A 344 4.24 15.06 -6.42
N PHE A 345 4.70 13.90 -6.01
CA PHE A 345 5.31 13.68 -4.69
C PHE A 345 6.75 13.19 -4.89
N MET A 346 7.69 14.12 -4.95
CA MET A 346 9.12 13.84 -5.06
C MET A 346 9.71 13.65 -3.65
N ALA A 347 9.78 12.41 -3.19
CA ALA A 347 10.22 12.07 -1.83
C ALA A 347 9.45 12.87 -0.74
N SER A 348 10.06 13.91 -0.15
CA SER A 348 9.42 14.77 0.86
C SER A 348 8.84 16.07 0.30
N GLU A 349 9.06 16.37 -0.97
CA GLU A 349 8.64 17.63 -1.59
C GLU A 349 7.43 17.41 -2.51
N ARG A 350 6.57 18.42 -2.54
CA ARG A 350 5.42 18.45 -3.45
C ARG A 350 5.73 19.40 -4.57
N GLU A 351 5.60 18.94 -5.78
CA GLU A 351 5.76 19.74 -6.96
C GLU A 351 4.46 19.81 -7.76
N HIS A 352 4.27 20.89 -8.48
CA HIS A 352 3.14 20.98 -9.41
C HIS A 352 3.40 20.09 -10.62
N ALA A 353 2.46 19.19 -10.89
CA ALA A 353 2.51 18.34 -12.06
C ALA A 353 2.15 19.14 -13.32
N GLU A 354 3.10 19.37 -14.20
CA GLU A 354 2.82 19.92 -15.53
C GLU A 354 2.15 18.86 -16.41
N GLU A 355 2.63 17.62 -16.31
CA GLU A 355 2.15 16.46 -17.05
C GLU A 355 2.22 15.20 -16.19
N ALA A 356 1.30 14.27 -16.45
CA ALA A 356 1.33 12.93 -15.91
C ALA A 356 0.65 11.95 -16.88
N PHE A 357 1.00 10.67 -16.79
CA PHE A 357 0.58 9.65 -17.76
C PHE A 357 -0.02 8.44 -17.04
N ALA A 358 -0.69 7.57 -17.79
CA ALA A 358 -1.15 6.31 -17.24
C ALA A 358 -0.03 5.60 -16.46
N GLY A 359 -0.33 5.18 -15.25
CA GLY A 359 0.65 4.67 -14.30
C GLY A 359 1.04 5.64 -13.20
N ASP A 360 1.00 6.94 -13.45
CA ASP A 360 1.33 7.95 -12.44
C ASP A 360 0.21 8.10 -11.40
N ILE A 361 0.60 8.62 -10.25
CA ILE A 361 -0.30 9.03 -9.18
C ILE A 361 -0.13 10.53 -8.97
N ILE A 362 -1.23 11.26 -9.07
CA ILE A 362 -1.25 12.71 -8.85
C ILE A 362 -2.17 13.06 -7.69
N GLY A 363 -1.83 14.12 -6.98
CA GLY A 363 -2.64 14.68 -5.90
C GLY A 363 -3.56 15.80 -6.41
N LEU A 364 -4.84 15.67 -6.14
CA LEU A 364 -5.84 16.71 -6.42
C LEU A 364 -6.22 17.42 -5.13
N HIS A 365 -6.27 18.74 -5.16
CA HIS A 365 -6.79 19.50 -4.02
C HIS A 365 -8.27 19.19 -3.80
N ASN A 366 -8.60 18.69 -2.60
CA ASN A 366 -9.95 18.28 -2.24
C ASN A 366 -10.60 19.26 -1.26
N HIS A 367 -11.56 20.01 -1.74
CA HIS A 367 -12.37 20.94 -0.92
C HIS A 367 -13.59 20.27 -0.26
N GLY A 368 -13.58 18.93 -0.10
CA GLY A 368 -14.66 18.15 0.50
C GLY A 368 -15.68 17.61 -0.50
N THR A 369 -15.37 17.61 -1.79
CA THR A 369 -16.27 17.10 -2.83
C THR A 369 -15.80 15.81 -3.47
N ILE A 370 -14.52 15.45 -3.32
CA ILE A 370 -13.92 14.24 -3.86
C ILE A 370 -13.95 13.15 -2.79
N ASN A 371 -14.40 11.97 -3.14
CA ASN A 371 -14.45 10.79 -2.27
C ASN A 371 -13.50 9.70 -2.80
N ILE A 372 -13.11 8.78 -1.91
CA ILE A 372 -12.44 7.55 -2.34
C ILE A 372 -13.39 6.78 -3.28
N GLY A 373 -12.86 6.26 -4.40
CA GLY A 373 -13.63 5.61 -5.46
C GLY A 373 -14.10 6.53 -6.57
N ASP A 374 -14.04 7.85 -6.39
CA ASP A 374 -14.43 8.78 -7.45
C ASP A 374 -13.57 8.60 -8.71
N THR A 375 -14.24 8.62 -9.83
CA THR A 375 -13.65 8.51 -11.17
C THR A 375 -13.62 9.87 -11.86
N PHE A 376 -12.49 10.16 -12.50
CA PHE A 376 -12.27 11.33 -13.34
C PHE A 376 -11.91 10.89 -14.76
N THR A 377 -12.56 11.48 -15.77
CA THR A 377 -12.35 11.14 -17.19
C THR A 377 -12.38 12.40 -18.07
N GLU A 378 -12.11 12.26 -19.35
CA GLU A 378 -12.33 13.28 -20.38
C GLU A 378 -13.75 13.22 -20.98
N GLY A 379 -14.77 12.83 -20.17
CA GLY A 379 -16.18 12.89 -20.56
C GLY A 379 -16.89 11.54 -20.57
N GLU A 380 -16.18 10.42 -20.63
CA GLU A 380 -16.77 9.08 -20.56
C GLU A 380 -17.28 8.80 -19.14
N ARG A 381 -18.41 8.12 -19.04
CA ARG A 381 -18.95 7.66 -17.74
C ARG A 381 -18.40 6.27 -17.44
N LEU A 382 -17.36 6.22 -16.65
CA LEU A 382 -16.71 5.00 -16.19
C LEU A 382 -16.81 4.89 -14.67
N ALA A 383 -17.00 3.66 -14.20
CA ALA A 383 -17.00 3.31 -12.79
C ALA A 383 -15.92 2.26 -12.51
N PHE A 384 -14.71 2.67 -12.11
CA PHE A 384 -13.65 1.72 -11.74
C PHE A 384 -14.08 0.86 -10.57
N THR A 385 -13.78 -0.44 -10.64
CA THR A 385 -14.15 -1.45 -9.65
C THR A 385 -12.97 -1.86 -8.78
N GLY A 386 -13.26 -2.62 -7.71
CA GLY A 386 -12.24 -3.21 -6.87
C GLY A 386 -11.66 -2.30 -5.78
N ILE A 387 -12.33 -1.18 -5.43
CA ILE A 387 -11.94 -0.34 -4.29
C ILE A 387 -12.89 -0.66 -3.13
N PRO A 388 -12.52 -1.59 -2.20
CA PRO A 388 -13.44 -2.07 -1.20
C PRO A 388 -13.51 -1.16 0.03
N ASN A 389 -14.71 -1.11 0.63
CA ASN A 389 -14.92 -0.83 2.04
C ASN A 389 -15.23 -2.15 2.74
N PHE A 390 -14.45 -2.53 3.73
CA PHE A 390 -14.70 -3.72 4.54
C PHE A 390 -15.55 -3.38 5.76
N ALA A 391 -16.34 -4.35 6.26
CA ALA A 391 -17.01 -4.18 7.53
C ALA A 391 -15.97 -4.10 8.67
N PRO A 392 -16.11 -3.13 9.58
CA PRO A 392 -15.22 -3.03 10.74
C PRO A 392 -15.36 -4.22 11.69
N GLU A 393 -14.30 -4.49 12.45
CA GLU A 393 -14.27 -5.56 13.46
C GLU A 393 -14.55 -5.05 14.87
N ILE A 394 -14.23 -3.78 15.17
CA ILE A 394 -14.38 -3.16 16.48
C ILE A 394 -15.26 -1.92 16.36
N PHE A 395 -16.22 -1.79 17.29
CA PHE A 395 -17.13 -0.65 17.31
C PHE A 395 -17.07 0.07 18.64
N ARG A 396 -17.02 1.42 18.59
CA ARG A 396 -17.01 2.27 19.78
C ARG A 396 -17.84 3.52 19.56
N ARG A 397 -18.50 3.98 20.62
CA ARG A 397 -19.22 5.25 20.64
C ARG A 397 -18.28 6.38 20.99
N ALA A 398 -18.30 7.45 20.21
CA ALA A 398 -17.60 8.68 20.53
C ALA A 398 -18.36 9.47 21.60
N VAL A 399 -17.75 9.66 22.76
CA VAL A 399 -18.31 10.42 23.89
C VAL A 399 -17.49 11.68 24.09
N LEU A 400 -18.19 12.81 23.99
CA LEU A 400 -17.55 14.12 24.08
C LEU A 400 -17.44 14.56 25.55
N LYS A 401 -16.27 15.02 25.96
CA LYS A 401 -16.07 15.58 27.31
C LYS A 401 -16.66 16.99 27.47
N ASP A 402 -16.65 17.78 26.38
CA ASP A 402 -17.17 19.15 26.33
C ASP A 402 -18.32 19.24 25.32
N PRO A 403 -19.59 19.34 25.75
CA PRO A 403 -20.74 19.40 24.85
C PRO A 403 -20.70 20.55 23.82
N LEU A 404 -20.00 21.63 24.10
CA LEU A 404 -19.88 22.78 23.19
C LEU A 404 -19.07 22.44 21.93
N LYS A 405 -18.29 21.39 21.97
CA LYS A 405 -17.45 20.91 20.84
C LYS A 405 -18.16 19.93 19.89
N MET A 406 -19.47 19.70 20.05
CA MET A 406 -20.21 18.71 19.24
C MET A 406 -20.08 18.92 17.73
N LYS A 407 -20.20 20.18 17.27
CA LYS A 407 -20.04 20.49 15.84
C LYS A 407 -18.61 20.20 15.33
N ALA A 408 -17.61 20.49 16.15
CA ALA A 408 -16.20 20.21 15.81
C ALA A 408 -15.94 18.70 15.80
N LEU A 409 -16.51 17.93 16.74
CA LEU A 409 -16.45 16.47 16.75
C LEU A 409 -17.06 15.88 15.48
N GLN A 410 -18.29 16.27 15.15
CA GLN A 410 -18.99 15.76 13.96
C GLN A 410 -18.20 16.05 12.68
N LYS A 411 -17.66 17.27 12.56
CA LYS A 411 -16.82 17.66 11.42
C LYS A 411 -15.53 16.82 11.37
N GLY A 412 -14.82 16.71 12.50
CA GLY A 412 -13.58 15.94 12.57
C GLY A 412 -13.78 14.46 12.23
N LEU A 413 -14.79 13.82 12.83
CA LEU A 413 -15.11 12.43 12.55
C LEU A 413 -15.50 12.21 11.09
N ALA A 414 -16.33 13.08 10.51
CA ALA A 414 -16.70 12.98 9.09
C ALA A 414 -15.47 13.05 8.19
N GLN A 415 -14.57 14.00 8.43
CA GLN A 415 -13.36 14.18 7.63
C GLN A 415 -12.38 13.02 7.77
N LEU A 416 -12.18 12.49 8.99
CA LEU A 416 -11.34 11.32 9.24
C LEU A 416 -11.91 10.05 8.58
N CYS A 417 -13.25 9.92 8.51
CA CYS A 417 -13.90 8.82 7.80
C CYS A 417 -13.77 8.97 6.28
N GLU A 418 -13.85 10.18 5.73
CA GLU A 418 -13.62 10.43 4.30
C GLU A 418 -12.19 10.10 3.88
N GLU A 419 -11.22 10.20 4.80
CA GLU A 419 -9.85 9.74 4.59
C GLU A 419 -9.71 8.20 4.68
N GLY A 420 -10.75 7.53 5.19
CA GLY A 420 -10.76 6.08 5.39
C GLY A 420 -9.98 5.63 6.63
N ALA A 421 -9.70 6.52 7.57
CA ALA A 421 -9.04 6.17 8.83
C ALA A 421 -9.91 5.29 9.74
N THR A 422 -11.24 5.51 9.69
CA THR A 422 -12.28 4.73 10.37
C THR A 422 -13.59 4.86 9.60
N GLN A 423 -14.62 4.12 10.01
CA GLN A 423 -15.97 4.24 9.47
C GLN A 423 -16.90 4.85 10.50
N LEU A 424 -17.79 5.76 10.09
CA LEU A 424 -18.75 6.42 10.96
C LEU A 424 -20.16 5.90 10.66
N PHE A 425 -20.84 5.48 11.71
CA PHE A 425 -22.23 5.02 11.69
C PHE A 425 -23.08 5.91 12.58
N LYS A 426 -24.21 6.36 12.05
CA LYS A 426 -25.22 7.16 12.76
C LYS A 426 -26.47 6.31 12.94
N PRO A 427 -26.71 5.74 14.16
CA PRO A 427 -27.90 4.97 14.42
C PRO A 427 -29.18 5.75 14.17
N LEU A 428 -30.20 5.12 13.60
CA LEU A 428 -31.50 5.77 13.34
C LEU A 428 -32.28 6.05 14.62
N ARG A 429 -32.04 5.26 15.68
CA ARG A 429 -32.76 5.34 16.96
C ARG A 429 -32.33 6.51 17.86
N ASN A 430 -31.12 7.04 17.69
CA ASN A 430 -30.56 8.09 18.55
C ASN A 430 -29.52 8.92 17.79
N ASN A 431 -28.89 9.88 18.47
CA ASN A 431 -27.86 10.75 17.88
C ASN A 431 -26.42 10.30 18.22
N ASP A 432 -26.23 9.04 18.58
CA ASP A 432 -24.89 8.52 18.84
C ASP A 432 -24.02 8.57 17.58
N LEU A 433 -22.74 8.73 17.79
CA LEU A 433 -21.72 8.63 16.76
C LEU A 433 -20.92 7.35 17.03
N ILE A 434 -21.16 6.29 16.26
CA ILE A 434 -20.47 5.01 16.40
C ILE A 434 -19.37 4.95 15.35
N LEU A 435 -18.14 4.74 15.81
CA LEU A 435 -17.01 4.47 14.92
C LEU A 435 -16.78 2.98 14.84
N GLY A 436 -16.50 2.55 13.60
CA GLY A 436 -16.00 1.21 13.30
C GLY A 436 -14.56 1.27 12.83
N ALA A 437 -13.75 0.34 13.30
CA ALA A 437 -12.34 0.21 12.95
C ALA A 437 -11.95 -1.27 12.82
N VAL A 438 -10.84 -1.55 12.15
CA VAL A 438 -10.26 -2.90 12.07
C VAL A 438 -9.54 -3.21 13.37
N GLY A 439 -8.81 -2.25 13.95
CA GLY A 439 -8.04 -2.46 15.14
C GLY A 439 -8.10 -1.32 16.16
N GLN A 440 -7.60 -1.61 17.36
CA GLN A 440 -7.67 -0.70 18.51
C GLN A 440 -6.84 0.57 18.30
N LEU A 441 -5.69 0.46 17.61
CA LEU A 441 -4.78 1.58 17.38
C LEU A 441 -5.42 2.69 16.53
N GLN A 442 -6.36 2.35 15.65
CA GLN A 442 -7.09 3.34 14.85
C GLN A 442 -7.88 4.32 15.74
N PHE A 443 -8.49 3.85 16.83
CA PHE A 443 -9.20 4.74 17.79
C PHE A 443 -8.23 5.70 18.49
N GLU A 444 -7.03 5.24 18.82
CA GLU A 444 -6.01 6.08 19.43
C GLU A 444 -5.52 7.16 18.45
N VAL A 445 -5.30 6.78 17.19
CA VAL A 445 -4.95 7.71 16.11
C VAL A 445 -6.05 8.76 15.90
N VAL A 446 -7.32 8.33 15.85
CA VAL A 446 -8.47 9.23 15.69
C VAL A 446 -8.59 10.17 16.89
N ALA A 447 -8.44 9.66 18.14
CA ALA A 447 -8.45 10.51 19.34
C ALA A 447 -7.35 11.56 19.32
N PHE A 448 -6.13 11.15 18.97
CA PHE A 448 -4.99 12.06 18.83
C PHE A 448 -5.25 13.14 17.78
N ARG A 449 -5.71 12.76 16.58
CA ARG A 449 -6.00 13.70 15.48
C ARG A 449 -7.15 14.65 15.81
N LEU A 450 -8.21 14.15 16.48
CA LEU A 450 -9.31 15.02 16.94
C LEU A 450 -8.83 16.08 17.93
N GLN A 451 -7.89 15.74 18.81
CA GLN A 451 -7.33 16.68 19.76
C GLN A 451 -6.37 17.67 19.06
N ASP A 452 -5.45 17.17 18.21
CA ASP A 452 -4.40 17.99 17.58
C ASP A 452 -4.97 18.90 16.48
N GLU A 453 -5.84 18.38 15.61
CA GLU A 453 -6.33 19.07 14.42
C GLU A 453 -7.64 19.85 14.66
N TYR A 454 -8.50 19.36 15.56
CA TYR A 454 -9.84 19.94 15.78
C TYR A 454 -10.04 20.51 17.19
N GLY A 455 -9.08 20.33 18.09
CA GLY A 455 -9.16 20.77 19.48
C GLY A 455 -10.27 20.05 20.25
N VAL A 456 -10.61 18.81 19.89
CA VAL A 456 -11.71 18.04 20.47
C VAL A 456 -11.16 16.90 21.30
N ASN A 457 -11.51 16.88 22.58
CA ASN A 457 -11.20 15.80 23.49
C ASN A 457 -12.42 14.88 23.63
N CYS A 458 -12.34 13.66 23.07
CA CYS A 458 -13.37 12.65 23.18
C CYS A 458 -12.81 11.32 23.70
N VAL A 459 -13.71 10.47 24.19
CA VAL A 459 -13.42 9.11 24.65
C VAL A 459 -14.21 8.14 23.79
N PHE A 460 -13.64 6.98 23.52
CA PHE A 460 -14.29 5.91 22.76
C PHE A 460 -14.76 4.81 23.72
N GLU A 461 -16.08 4.70 23.91
CA GLU A 461 -16.69 3.71 24.78
C GLU A 461 -17.14 2.47 23.99
N PRO A 462 -17.02 1.27 24.56
CA PRO A 462 -17.55 0.06 23.93
C PRO A 462 -19.07 0.15 23.68
N VAL A 463 -19.51 -0.46 22.58
CA VAL A 463 -20.93 -0.60 22.22
C VAL A 463 -21.24 -2.07 21.94
N ASN A 464 -22.51 -2.45 22.14
CA ASN A 464 -22.95 -3.81 21.83
C ASN A 464 -23.24 -3.94 20.32
N VAL A 465 -22.18 -3.98 19.52
CA VAL A 465 -22.21 -4.24 18.08
C VAL A 465 -21.15 -5.29 17.78
N TYR A 466 -21.59 -6.42 17.24
CA TYR A 466 -20.72 -7.52 16.82
C TYR A 466 -20.15 -7.28 15.42
N THR A 467 -21.01 -6.83 14.48
CA THR A 467 -20.58 -6.57 13.09
C THR A 467 -21.56 -5.62 12.39
N ALA A 468 -21.11 -5.04 11.28
CA ALA A 468 -21.90 -4.24 10.38
C ALA A 468 -22.16 -4.97 9.06
N ARG A 469 -23.36 -4.78 8.47
CA ARG A 469 -23.72 -5.31 7.15
C ARG A 469 -24.46 -4.23 6.36
N TRP A 470 -23.97 -3.90 5.17
CA TRP A 470 -24.72 -3.03 4.28
C TRP A 470 -25.94 -3.75 3.74
N VAL A 471 -27.10 -3.08 3.86
CA VAL A 471 -28.37 -3.69 3.49
C VAL A 471 -28.90 -3.12 2.19
N GLY A 472 -29.46 -4.00 1.37
CA GLY A 472 -30.07 -3.64 0.10
C GLY A 472 -31.16 -4.63 -0.29
N SER A 473 -32.01 -4.25 -1.24
CA SER A 473 -32.99 -5.15 -1.86
C SER A 473 -33.32 -4.63 -3.25
N ASP A 474 -33.59 -5.55 -4.17
CA ASP A 474 -34.15 -5.22 -5.48
C ASP A 474 -35.61 -4.79 -5.39
N ASP A 475 -36.28 -5.10 -4.25
CA ASP A 475 -37.65 -4.69 -3.92
C ASP A 475 -37.64 -3.55 -2.90
N ALA A 476 -37.93 -2.33 -3.34
CA ALA A 476 -37.96 -1.15 -2.50
C ALA A 476 -38.98 -1.25 -1.34
N ARG A 477 -40.10 -1.96 -1.53
CA ARG A 477 -41.13 -2.14 -0.47
C ARG A 477 -40.61 -3.03 0.64
N LYS A 478 -39.92 -4.11 0.30
CA LYS A 478 -39.29 -5.00 1.29
C LYS A 478 -38.20 -4.29 2.07
N LEU A 479 -37.42 -3.43 1.40
CA LEU A 479 -36.41 -2.63 2.08
C LEU A 479 -37.01 -1.66 3.09
N GLU A 480 -38.11 -0.97 2.73
CA GLU A 480 -38.81 -0.07 3.66
C GLU A 480 -39.47 -0.83 4.82
N GLU A 481 -40.05 -2.01 4.57
CA GLU A 481 -40.57 -2.86 5.64
C GLU A 481 -39.46 -3.31 6.60
N PHE A 482 -38.33 -3.72 6.05
CA PHE A 482 -37.16 -4.06 6.84
C PHE A 482 -36.68 -2.88 7.69
N ARG A 483 -36.57 -1.68 7.09
CA ARG A 483 -36.16 -0.46 7.79
C ARG A 483 -37.09 -0.13 8.96
N ALA A 484 -38.39 -0.28 8.77
CA ALA A 484 -39.37 -0.03 9.82
C ALA A 484 -39.25 -1.01 10.99
N ARG A 485 -39.04 -2.30 10.70
CA ARG A 485 -38.98 -3.35 11.73
C ARG A 485 -37.62 -3.49 12.41
N ALA A 486 -36.54 -3.21 11.68
CA ALA A 486 -35.16 -3.31 12.19
C ALA A 486 -34.58 -1.97 12.66
N HIS A 487 -35.41 -0.94 12.81
CA HIS A 487 -35.00 0.44 13.12
C HIS A 487 -34.01 0.57 14.29
N GLU A 488 -34.14 -0.26 15.32
CA GLU A 488 -33.28 -0.26 16.51
C GLU A 488 -31.82 -0.62 16.19
N HIS A 489 -31.59 -1.41 15.14
CA HIS A 489 -30.28 -1.89 14.74
C HIS A 489 -29.79 -1.28 13.42
N LEU A 490 -30.55 -0.34 12.85
CA LEU A 490 -30.16 0.35 11.63
C LEU A 490 -29.40 1.64 11.92
N ALA A 491 -28.41 1.87 11.11
CA ALA A 491 -27.61 3.10 11.06
C ALA A 491 -27.43 3.56 9.61
N LEU A 492 -27.01 4.78 9.44
CA LEU A 492 -26.48 5.28 8.16
C LEU A 492 -24.96 5.39 8.28
N ASP A 493 -24.25 4.92 7.27
CA ASP A 493 -22.81 5.20 7.13
C ASP A 493 -22.59 6.69 6.77
N HIS A 494 -21.32 7.11 6.66
CA HIS A 494 -20.98 8.49 6.34
C HIS A 494 -21.50 8.94 4.96
N SER A 495 -21.75 8.03 4.03
CA SER A 495 -22.32 8.29 2.70
C SER A 495 -23.84 8.28 2.68
N GLY A 496 -24.49 7.98 3.80
CA GLY A 496 -25.94 7.86 3.94
C GLY A 496 -26.51 6.50 3.56
N ALA A 497 -25.67 5.49 3.33
CA ALA A 497 -26.14 4.15 3.04
C ALA A 497 -26.64 3.43 4.30
N PRO A 498 -27.72 2.63 4.18
CA PRO A 498 -28.26 1.88 5.31
C PRO A 498 -27.38 0.69 5.68
N VAL A 499 -27.12 0.58 6.99
CA VAL A 499 -26.27 -0.47 7.58
C VAL A 499 -27.00 -1.11 8.74
N TYR A 500 -26.99 -2.42 8.79
CA TYR A 500 -27.46 -3.20 9.92
C TYR A 500 -26.31 -3.44 10.90
N LEU A 501 -26.41 -2.93 12.10
CA LEU A 501 -25.45 -3.11 13.19
C LEU A 501 -25.93 -4.28 14.07
N ALA A 502 -25.45 -5.48 13.78
CA ALA A 502 -25.85 -6.69 14.49
C ALA A 502 -25.26 -6.71 15.90
N PRO A 503 -26.07 -6.89 16.96
CA PRO A 503 -25.57 -6.96 18.34
C PRO A 503 -24.85 -8.27 18.67
N SER A 504 -25.12 -9.34 17.93
CA SER A 504 -24.48 -10.65 18.09
C SER A 504 -24.53 -11.44 16.79
N ARG A 505 -23.71 -12.50 16.72
CA ARG A 505 -23.72 -13.45 15.60
C ARG A 505 -25.09 -14.13 15.44
N VAL A 506 -25.67 -14.60 16.52
CA VAL A 506 -26.99 -15.26 16.53
C VAL A 506 -28.08 -14.30 16.02
N ASN A 507 -28.04 -13.04 16.45
CA ASN A 507 -28.99 -12.05 15.97
C ASN A 507 -28.85 -11.81 14.46
N LEU A 508 -27.62 -11.78 13.92
CA LEU A 508 -27.39 -11.67 12.48
C LEU A 508 -27.99 -12.87 11.75
N GLU A 509 -27.67 -14.11 12.17
CA GLU A 509 -28.15 -15.34 11.56
C GLU A 509 -29.70 -15.39 11.53
N LEU A 510 -30.35 -15.10 12.63
CA LEU A 510 -31.81 -15.03 12.71
C LEU A 510 -32.41 -13.93 11.80
N THR A 511 -31.70 -12.82 11.64
CA THR A 511 -32.16 -11.73 10.77
C THR A 511 -32.04 -12.11 9.29
N LEU A 512 -30.94 -12.78 8.91
CA LEU A 512 -30.75 -13.33 7.55
C LEU A 512 -31.88 -14.32 7.19
N GLU A 513 -32.21 -15.25 8.09
CA GLU A 513 -33.29 -16.23 7.89
C GLU A 513 -34.67 -15.56 7.76
N ARG A 514 -34.94 -14.54 8.59
CA ARG A 514 -36.22 -13.84 8.61
C ARG A 514 -36.47 -12.95 7.38
N TRP A 515 -35.37 -12.47 6.76
CA TRP A 515 -35.43 -11.50 5.66
C TRP A 515 -34.70 -11.98 4.39
N PRO A 516 -35.16 -13.08 3.76
CA PRO A 516 -34.47 -13.65 2.59
C PRO A 516 -34.48 -12.75 1.34
N GLY A 517 -35.30 -11.70 1.34
CA GLY A 517 -35.34 -10.70 0.26
C GLY A 517 -34.49 -9.46 0.51
N ILE A 518 -33.72 -9.43 1.62
CA ILE A 518 -32.77 -8.38 1.93
C ILE A 518 -31.35 -8.95 1.78
N THR A 519 -30.49 -8.23 1.06
CA THR A 519 -29.08 -8.55 0.96
C THR A 519 -28.31 -7.91 2.11
N PHE A 520 -27.42 -8.69 2.75
CA PHE A 520 -26.54 -8.24 3.84
C PHE A 520 -25.10 -8.46 3.39
N ARG A 521 -24.39 -7.39 3.03
CA ARG A 521 -23.06 -7.45 2.45
C ARG A 521 -21.98 -7.11 3.47
N GLU A 522 -20.91 -7.88 3.51
CA GLU A 522 -19.73 -7.62 4.34
C GLU A 522 -18.84 -6.52 3.77
N THR A 523 -18.90 -6.35 2.46
CA THR A 523 -18.13 -5.35 1.73
C THR A 523 -19.08 -4.49 0.91
N ARG A 524 -18.68 -3.24 0.70
CA ARG A 524 -19.34 -2.33 -0.23
C ARG A 524 -18.28 -1.68 -1.08
N GLU A 525 -18.44 -1.75 -2.39
CA GLU A 525 -17.67 -0.88 -3.26
C GLU A 525 -18.12 0.57 -3.05
N HIS A 526 -17.18 1.51 -3.14
CA HIS A 526 -17.53 2.91 -3.10
C HIS A 526 -18.53 3.19 -4.23
N ALA A 527 -19.74 3.64 -3.85
CA ALA A 527 -20.79 3.92 -4.81
C ALA A 527 -20.40 5.14 -5.64
N ILE A 528 -20.50 4.98 -6.94
CA ILE A 528 -20.40 6.06 -7.92
C ILE A 528 -21.81 6.56 -8.21
#